data_300476c4111c640855ee11b5e0ee6ed8
#
_entry.id   300476c4111c640855ee11b5e0ee6ed8
#
_cell.length_a   1.000
_cell.length_b   1.000
_cell.length_c   1.000
_cell.angle_alpha   90.00
_cell.angle_beta   90.00
_cell.angle_gamma   90.00
#
_symmetry.space_group_name_H-M   'P 1'
#
loop_
_entity.id
_entity.type
_entity.pdbx_description
1 polymer ?
#
loop_
_entity_poly.entity_id
_entity_poly.type
_entity_poly.pdbx_seq_one_letter_code
_entity_poly.pdbx_strand_id
1 'polypeptide(L)'
;MFALLRTHSSQPIEDQLKLWDRIVFNCLIGNTDGQLKNYSLLYSEDLKTVRLAPAYDVINTVGYKGMTHEMSFMIGNAKRIEDVTRDSFRMAAREAGLGERMALNRLDEMTKRFRPALESAAETLTHQGVKGVEELKATILDRNQNTLQ
;
A
#
# COMPACT_ATOMS: atom_id res chain seq x y z
N MET A 1 3.24 11.43 8.08
CA MET A 1 2.26 11.73 7.01
C MET A 1 0.83 11.80 7.53
N PHE A 2 0.31 10.84 8.32
CA PHE A 2 -1.05 10.92 8.88
C PHE A 2 -1.33 12.21 9.66
N ALA A 3 -0.43 12.62 10.55
CA ALA A 3 -0.57 13.88 11.29
C ALA A 3 -0.63 15.09 10.35
N LEU A 4 0.18 15.10 9.30
CA LEU A 4 0.19 16.17 8.30
C LEU A 4 -1.14 16.27 7.56
N LEU A 5 -1.70 15.13 7.11
CA LEU A 5 -3.01 15.09 6.47
C LEU A 5 -4.12 15.54 7.43
N ARG A 6 -4.04 15.16 8.69
CA ARG A 6 -5.04 15.53 9.70
C ARG A 6 -5.13 17.03 9.90
N THR A 7 -3.99 17.75 9.83
CA THR A 7 -3.91 19.18 10.09
C THR A 7 -4.02 20.05 8.83
N HIS A 8 -3.62 19.55 7.67
CA HIS A 8 -3.48 20.38 6.46
C HIS A 8 -4.36 19.97 5.29
N SER A 9 -4.86 18.72 5.26
CA SER A 9 -5.75 18.32 4.16
C SER A 9 -7.10 19.01 4.27
N SER A 10 -7.64 19.40 3.13
CA SER A 10 -9.01 19.92 3.02
C SER A 10 -10.09 18.85 3.23
N GLN A 11 -9.69 17.56 3.16
CA GLN A 11 -10.55 16.40 3.45
C GLN A 11 -9.75 15.37 4.27
N PRO A 12 -9.44 15.68 5.55
CA PRO A 12 -8.47 14.94 6.33
C PRO A 12 -8.86 13.47 6.56
N ILE A 13 -10.12 13.17 6.76
CA ILE A 13 -10.58 11.78 6.98
C ILE A 13 -10.37 10.97 5.71
N GLU A 14 -10.86 11.45 4.58
CA GLU A 14 -10.75 10.78 3.29
C GLU A 14 -9.27 10.53 2.91
N ASP A 15 -8.43 11.54 3.04
CA ASP A 15 -7.03 11.46 2.65
C ASP A 15 -6.22 10.54 3.59
N GLN A 16 -6.55 10.50 4.89
CA GLN A 16 -5.95 9.51 5.80
C GLN A 16 -6.35 8.07 5.42
N LEU A 17 -7.61 7.85 5.03
CA LEU A 17 -8.06 6.54 4.57
C LEU A 17 -7.39 6.14 3.25
N LYS A 18 -7.24 7.06 2.31
CA LYS A 18 -6.49 6.82 1.06
C LYS A 18 -5.02 6.50 1.34
N LEU A 19 -4.39 7.19 2.28
CA LEU A 19 -3.02 6.89 2.69
C LEU A 19 -2.91 5.49 3.29
N TRP A 20 -3.85 5.11 4.16
CA TRP A 20 -3.93 3.77 4.74
C TRP A 20 -4.03 2.69 3.65
N ASP A 21 -4.95 2.87 2.71
CA ASP A 21 -5.13 1.94 1.59
C ASP A 21 -3.86 1.78 0.75
N ARG A 22 -3.10 2.85 0.53
CA ARG A 22 -1.81 2.78 -0.18
C ARG A 22 -0.76 1.99 0.58
N ILE A 23 -0.69 2.15 1.91
CA ILE A 23 0.23 1.37 2.74
C ILE A 23 -0.13 -0.12 2.67
N VAL A 24 -1.41 -0.45 2.79
CA VAL A 24 -1.89 -1.83 2.63
C VAL A 24 -1.57 -2.35 1.24
N PHE A 25 -1.86 -1.60 0.19
CA PHE A 25 -1.61 -2.00 -1.19
C PHE A 25 -0.11 -2.20 -1.48
N ASN A 26 0.75 -1.28 -1.04
CA ASN A 26 2.20 -1.42 -1.15
C ASN A 26 2.71 -2.69 -0.46
N CYS A 27 2.17 -3.01 0.71
CA CYS A 27 2.48 -4.27 1.38
C CYS A 27 2.03 -5.48 0.54
N LEU A 28 0.81 -5.49 0.00
CA LEU A 28 0.27 -6.60 -0.79
C LEU A 28 1.05 -6.86 -2.08
N ILE A 29 1.47 -5.82 -2.80
CA ILE A 29 2.27 -5.99 -4.02
C ILE A 29 3.75 -6.26 -3.77
N GLY A 30 4.24 -6.10 -2.54
CA GLY A 30 5.65 -6.29 -2.22
C GLY A 30 6.53 -5.08 -2.54
N ASN A 31 6.03 -3.88 -2.30
CA ASN A 31 6.82 -2.64 -2.42
C ASN A 31 7.51 -2.32 -1.10
N THR A 32 8.82 -2.55 -1.01
CA THR A 32 9.64 -2.19 0.16
C THR A 32 10.20 -0.77 0.08
N ASP A 33 10.15 -0.14 -1.11
CA ASP A 33 10.67 1.21 -1.35
C ASP A 33 9.59 2.31 -1.25
N GLY A 34 8.49 2.04 -0.57
CA GLY A 34 7.42 3.01 -0.34
C GLY A 34 7.82 4.14 0.61
N GLN A 35 8.86 4.91 0.27
CA GLN A 35 9.42 5.96 1.11
C GLN A 35 8.48 7.14 1.30
N LEU A 36 8.70 7.95 2.35
CA LEU A 36 7.88 9.13 2.64
C LEU A 36 7.83 10.13 1.47
N LYS A 37 8.90 10.24 0.68
CA LYS A 37 8.97 11.09 -0.53
C LYS A 37 7.95 10.68 -1.61
N ASN A 38 7.45 9.43 -1.57
CA ASN A 38 6.46 8.92 -2.52
C ASN A 38 5.02 9.26 -2.12
N TYR A 39 4.85 10.12 -1.12
CA TYR A 39 3.55 10.63 -0.67
C TYR A 39 3.60 12.16 -0.68
N SER A 40 2.89 12.78 -1.62
CA SER A 40 2.88 14.23 -1.80
C SER A 40 1.51 14.83 -1.52
N LEU A 41 1.51 16.12 -1.27
CA LEU A 41 0.30 16.94 -1.22
C LEU A 41 0.17 17.73 -2.51
N LEU A 42 -1.04 17.82 -3.03
CA LEU A 42 -1.40 18.70 -4.13
C LEU A 42 -2.20 19.88 -3.62
N TYR A 43 -1.84 21.04 -4.09
CA TYR A 43 -2.58 22.27 -3.91
C TYR A 43 -3.43 22.54 -5.15
N SER A 44 -4.63 23.08 -4.95
CA SER A 44 -5.40 23.66 -6.05
C SER A 44 -4.67 24.88 -6.64
N GLU A 45 -5.02 25.27 -7.87
CA GLU A 45 -4.41 26.43 -8.55
C GLU A 45 -4.53 27.72 -7.73
N ASP A 46 -5.65 27.89 -7.02
CA ASP A 46 -5.89 29.03 -6.13
C ASP A 46 -5.31 28.87 -4.73
N LEU A 47 -4.57 27.81 -4.46
CA LEU A 47 -3.93 27.42 -3.19
C LEU A 47 -4.89 27.28 -2.00
N LYS A 48 -6.21 27.19 -2.24
CA LYS A 48 -7.20 27.10 -1.16
C LYS A 48 -7.46 25.68 -0.68
N THR A 49 -7.21 24.68 -1.51
CA THR A 49 -7.40 23.29 -1.13
C THR A 49 -6.11 22.51 -1.20
N VAL A 50 -5.96 21.58 -0.27
CA VAL A 50 -4.81 20.69 -0.15
C VAL A 50 -5.32 19.26 -0.04
N ARG A 51 -4.84 18.38 -0.88
CA ARG A 51 -5.24 16.96 -0.90
C ARG A 51 -4.04 16.05 -1.00
N LEU A 52 -4.18 14.82 -0.54
CA LEU A 52 -3.21 13.77 -0.82
C LEU A 52 -3.14 13.54 -2.34
N ALA A 53 -1.94 13.66 -2.93
CA ALA A 53 -1.71 13.43 -4.36
C ALA A 53 -2.13 12.01 -4.77
N PRO A 54 -2.44 11.73 -6.03
CA PRO A 54 -2.60 10.36 -6.54
C PRO A 54 -1.39 9.48 -6.21
N ALA A 55 -1.59 8.15 -6.16
CA ALA A 55 -0.48 7.22 -5.94
C ALA A 55 0.48 7.23 -7.13
N TYR A 56 1.77 7.23 -6.85
CA TYR A 56 2.85 7.10 -7.83
C TYR A 56 3.98 6.28 -7.21
N ASP A 57 4.92 5.85 -8.05
CA ASP A 57 6.07 5.02 -7.64
C ASP A 57 5.65 3.74 -6.89
N VAL A 58 4.62 3.09 -7.42
CA VAL A 58 4.03 1.87 -6.86
C VAL A 58 4.54 0.68 -7.67
N ILE A 59 5.55 -0.03 -7.12
CA ILE A 59 6.24 -1.12 -7.81
C ILE A 59 6.39 -2.35 -6.91
N ASN A 60 6.48 -3.53 -7.50
CA ASN A 60 6.90 -4.73 -6.78
C ASN A 60 8.44 -4.74 -6.73
N THR A 61 9.03 -4.48 -5.56
CA THR A 61 10.48 -4.48 -5.37
C THR A 61 11.03 -5.84 -4.97
N VAL A 62 10.26 -6.64 -4.22
CA VAL A 62 10.72 -7.96 -3.73
C VAL A 62 10.90 -9.00 -4.83
N GLY A 63 10.33 -8.78 -6.00
CA GLY A 63 10.53 -9.63 -7.19
C GLY A 63 11.90 -9.49 -7.85
N TYR A 64 12.66 -8.44 -7.52
CA TYR A 64 13.98 -8.21 -8.10
C TYR A 64 15.08 -8.82 -7.23
N LYS A 65 15.97 -9.61 -7.86
CA LYS A 65 17.12 -10.20 -7.16
C LYS A 65 18.03 -9.11 -6.59
N GLY A 66 18.39 -9.25 -5.32
CA GLY A 66 19.29 -8.33 -4.62
C GLY A 66 18.63 -7.10 -4.02
N MET A 67 17.33 -6.92 -4.20
CA MET A 67 16.60 -5.87 -3.47
C MET A 67 16.39 -6.26 -2.00
N THR A 68 16.42 -5.27 -1.14
CA THR A 68 16.17 -5.49 0.30
C THR A 68 14.71 -5.82 0.55
N HIS A 69 14.46 -6.72 1.51
CA HIS A 69 13.14 -6.98 2.05
C HIS A 69 12.79 -6.09 3.25
N GLU A 70 13.73 -5.26 3.69
CA GLU A 70 13.46 -4.25 4.71
C GLU A 70 12.64 -3.12 4.09
N MET A 71 11.53 -2.80 4.73
CA MET A 71 10.67 -1.70 4.31
C MET A 71 11.28 -0.35 4.72
N SER A 72 11.04 0.68 3.93
CA SER A 72 11.49 2.05 4.19
C SER A 72 10.89 2.66 5.45
N PHE A 73 9.77 2.13 5.93
CA PHE A 73 9.18 2.42 7.23
C PHE A 73 8.54 1.15 7.81
N MET A 74 8.45 1.08 9.12
CA MET A 74 7.84 -0.06 9.80
C MET A 74 6.32 -0.03 9.68
N ILE A 75 5.71 -1.21 9.58
CA ILE A 75 4.27 -1.38 9.77
C ILE A 75 4.09 -2.00 11.17
N GLY A 76 3.67 -1.18 12.12
CA GLY A 76 3.69 -1.55 13.52
C GLY A 76 5.10 -1.97 13.95
N ASN A 77 5.28 -3.22 14.38
CA ASN A 77 6.56 -3.76 14.81
C ASN A 77 7.36 -4.46 13.69
N ALA A 78 6.80 -4.60 12.49
CA ALA A 78 7.45 -5.29 11.38
C ALA A 78 8.35 -4.33 10.58
N LYS A 79 9.64 -4.66 10.49
CA LYS A 79 10.62 -3.97 9.65
C LYS A 79 10.77 -4.63 8.28
N ARG A 80 10.68 -5.95 8.22
CA ARG A 80 10.74 -6.73 7.00
C ARG A 80 9.34 -7.03 6.51
N ILE A 81 9.17 -7.04 5.19
CA ILE A 81 7.85 -7.15 4.59
C ILE A 81 7.22 -8.54 4.80
N GLU A 82 8.03 -9.59 4.95
CA GLU A 82 7.58 -10.94 5.26
C GLU A 82 7.11 -11.13 6.71
N ASP A 83 7.51 -10.22 7.62
CA ASP A 83 7.12 -10.26 9.03
C ASP A 83 5.82 -9.50 9.30
N VAL A 84 5.25 -8.86 8.28
CA VAL A 84 4.02 -8.09 8.41
C VAL A 84 2.83 -9.03 8.62
N THR A 85 2.14 -8.82 9.72
CA THR A 85 0.93 -9.56 10.09
C THR A 85 -0.26 -8.62 10.24
N ARG A 86 -1.44 -9.19 10.43
CA ARG A 86 -2.64 -8.41 10.76
C ARG A 86 -2.48 -7.63 12.07
N ASP A 87 -1.71 -8.17 13.03
CA ASP A 87 -1.38 -7.46 14.28
C ASP A 87 -0.44 -6.28 14.04
N SER A 88 0.51 -6.39 13.12
CA SER A 88 1.35 -5.26 12.70
C SER A 88 0.49 -4.11 12.18
N PHE A 89 -0.52 -4.39 11.36
CA PHE A 89 -1.47 -3.38 10.89
C PHE A 89 -2.35 -2.82 12.01
N ARG A 90 -2.72 -3.64 13.01
CA ARG A 90 -3.44 -3.13 14.20
C ARG A 90 -2.62 -2.09 14.97
N MET A 91 -1.34 -2.39 15.19
CA MET A 91 -0.42 -1.46 15.83
C MET A 91 -0.23 -0.18 15.00
N ALA A 92 0.00 -0.31 13.70
CA ALA A 92 0.14 0.82 12.78
C ALA A 92 -1.12 1.71 12.75
N ALA A 93 -2.31 1.14 12.81
CA ALA A 93 -3.56 1.91 12.87
C ALA A 93 -3.65 2.77 14.13
N ARG A 94 -3.25 2.21 15.29
CA ARG A 94 -3.19 2.95 16.56
C ARG A 94 -2.18 4.09 16.50
N GLU A 95 -0.99 3.83 16.01
CA GLU A 95 0.08 4.84 15.83
C GLU A 95 -0.34 5.95 14.87
N ALA A 96 -1.06 5.61 13.80
CA ALA A 96 -1.63 6.56 12.86
C ALA A 96 -2.81 7.37 13.44
N GLY A 97 -3.36 6.97 14.59
CA GLY A 97 -4.55 7.57 15.18
C GLY A 97 -5.82 7.28 14.39
N LEU A 98 -5.87 6.14 13.70
CA LEU A 98 -7.05 5.65 13.01
C LEU A 98 -7.90 4.77 13.93
N GLY A 99 -9.22 4.74 13.68
CA GLY A 99 -10.11 3.78 14.33
C GLY A 99 -9.71 2.35 13.94
N GLU A 100 -9.25 1.55 14.92
CA GLU A 100 -8.70 0.20 14.68
C GLU A 100 -9.65 -0.69 13.86
N ARG A 101 -10.93 -0.76 14.26
CA ARG A 101 -11.94 -1.58 13.57
C ARG A 101 -12.09 -1.19 12.11
N MET A 102 -12.15 0.10 11.83
CA MET A 102 -12.29 0.63 10.47
C MET A 102 -11.04 0.33 9.64
N ALA A 103 -9.85 0.56 10.18
CA ALA A 103 -8.58 0.30 9.50
C ALA A 103 -8.41 -1.19 9.16
N LEU A 104 -8.74 -2.09 10.10
CA LEU A 104 -8.65 -3.53 9.88
C LEU A 104 -9.73 -4.04 8.91
N ASN A 105 -10.94 -3.51 8.93
CA ASN A 105 -11.95 -3.85 7.93
C ASN A 105 -11.48 -3.50 6.51
N ARG A 106 -10.84 -2.33 6.32
CA ARG A 106 -10.27 -1.95 5.02
C ARG A 106 -9.14 -2.87 4.57
N LEU A 107 -8.28 -3.27 5.51
CA LEU A 107 -7.23 -4.28 5.26
C LEU A 107 -7.87 -5.59 4.77
N ASP A 108 -8.84 -6.11 5.50
CA ASP A 108 -9.50 -7.40 5.20
C ASP A 108 -10.21 -7.35 3.83
N GLU A 109 -10.93 -6.26 3.54
CA GLU A 109 -11.58 -6.04 2.24
C GLU A 109 -10.57 -5.96 1.09
N MET A 110 -9.49 -5.22 1.25
CA MET A 110 -8.46 -5.10 0.22
C MET A 110 -7.77 -6.43 -0.02
N THR A 111 -7.40 -7.15 1.03
CA THR A 111 -6.80 -8.48 0.94
C THR A 111 -7.69 -9.46 0.19
N LYS A 112 -8.99 -9.47 0.50
CA LYS A 112 -9.99 -10.32 -0.18
C LYS A 112 -10.10 -10.00 -1.68
N ARG A 113 -10.06 -8.73 -2.04
CA ARG A 113 -10.21 -8.26 -3.43
C ARG A 113 -8.92 -8.32 -4.23
N PHE A 114 -7.77 -8.42 -3.56
CA PHE A 114 -6.46 -8.27 -4.20
C PHE A 114 -6.19 -9.35 -5.25
N ARG A 115 -6.38 -10.62 -4.91
CA ARG A 115 -6.12 -11.73 -5.84
C ARG A 115 -6.96 -11.65 -7.11
N PRO A 116 -8.31 -11.54 -7.05
CA PRO A 116 -9.13 -11.40 -8.26
C PRO A 116 -8.75 -10.18 -9.10
N ALA A 117 -8.40 -9.05 -8.47
CA ALA A 117 -7.99 -7.85 -9.17
C ALA A 117 -6.65 -8.04 -9.89
N LEU A 118 -5.69 -8.70 -9.24
CA LEU A 118 -4.38 -9.02 -9.83
C LEU A 118 -4.52 -9.97 -11.02
N GLU A 119 -5.35 -11.01 -10.91
CA GLU A 119 -5.64 -11.96 -11.98
C GLU A 119 -6.25 -11.26 -13.19
N SER A 120 -7.27 -10.42 -12.97
CA SER A 120 -7.91 -9.63 -14.03
C SER A 120 -6.96 -8.65 -14.71
N ALA A 121 -6.12 -7.96 -13.93
CA ALA A 121 -5.10 -7.05 -14.47
C ALA A 121 -4.07 -7.82 -15.32
N ALA A 122 -3.63 -8.99 -14.86
CA ALA A 122 -2.68 -9.83 -15.60
C ALA A 122 -3.27 -10.32 -16.94
N GLU A 123 -4.52 -10.76 -16.95
CA GLU A 123 -5.22 -11.14 -18.19
C GLU A 123 -5.27 -9.98 -19.18
N THR A 124 -5.65 -8.80 -18.71
CA THR A 124 -5.73 -7.59 -19.54
C THR A 124 -4.39 -7.26 -20.17
N LEU A 125 -3.30 -7.25 -19.37
CA LEU A 125 -1.96 -6.94 -19.87
C LEU A 125 -1.43 -8.00 -20.82
N THR A 126 -1.73 -9.28 -20.58
CA THR A 126 -1.36 -10.38 -21.47
C THR A 126 -2.06 -10.25 -22.83
N HIS A 127 -3.35 -9.91 -22.86
CA HIS A 127 -4.07 -9.62 -24.09
C HIS A 127 -3.51 -8.42 -24.87
N GLN A 128 -2.93 -7.44 -24.16
CA GLN A 128 -2.22 -6.31 -24.76
C GLN A 128 -0.81 -6.65 -25.25
N GLY A 129 -0.35 -7.90 -25.08
CA GLY A 129 0.94 -8.37 -25.54
C GLY A 129 2.11 -8.00 -24.60
N VAL A 130 1.84 -7.58 -23.36
CA VAL A 130 2.88 -7.31 -22.37
C VAL A 130 3.53 -8.62 -21.94
N LYS A 131 4.86 -8.70 -21.98
CA LYS A 131 5.62 -9.90 -21.61
C LYS A 131 5.95 -9.91 -20.11
N GLY A 132 6.13 -11.10 -19.54
CA GLY A 132 6.55 -11.27 -18.13
C GLY A 132 5.42 -11.08 -17.10
N VAL A 133 4.18 -10.86 -17.54
CA VAL A 133 3.03 -10.59 -16.67
C VAL A 133 2.73 -11.79 -15.76
N GLU A 134 2.73 -13.01 -16.30
CA GLU A 134 2.45 -14.23 -15.55
C GLU A 134 3.52 -14.51 -14.48
N GLU A 135 4.79 -14.27 -14.80
CA GLU A 135 5.91 -14.42 -13.86
C GLU A 135 5.78 -13.42 -12.70
N LEU A 136 5.49 -12.16 -13.01
CA LEU A 136 5.28 -11.13 -11.99
C LEU A 136 4.06 -11.45 -11.11
N LYS A 137 2.94 -11.86 -11.72
CA LYS A 137 1.74 -12.29 -10.99
C LYS A 137 2.06 -13.44 -10.02
N ALA A 138 2.78 -14.47 -10.50
CA ALA A 138 3.16 -15.61 -9.68
C ALA A 138 4.02 -15.17 -8.48
N THR A 139 5.00 -14.29 -8.70
CA THR A 139 5.87 -13.74 -7.65
C THR A 139 5.07 -13.00 -6.57
N ILE A 140 4.09 -12.19 -6.98
CA ILE A 140 3.24 -11.44 -6.05
C ILE A 140 2.34 -12.38 -5.25
N LEU A 141 1.74 -13.40 -5.90
CA LEU A 141 0.84 -14.35 -5.25
C LEU A 141 1.55 -15.28 -4.28
N ASP A 142 2.72 -15.80 -4.64
CA ASP A 142 3.51 -16.69 -3.80
C ASP A 142 3.86 -16.03 -2.47
N ARG A 143 4.26 -14.78 -2.52
CA ARG A 143 4.52 -13.99 -1.32
C ARG A 143 3.29 -13.82 -0.43
N ASN A 144 2.12 -13.52 -1.01
CA ASN A 144 0.92 -13.20 -0.24
C ASN A 144 0.28 -14.43 0.45
N GLN A 145 0.63 -15.66 0.06
CA GLN A 145 0.16 -16.86 0.73
C GLN A 145 0.61 -16.96 2.19
N ASN A 146 1.69 -16.27 2.55
CA ASN A 146 2.33 -16.37 3.88
C ASN A 146 2.18 -15.09 4.73
N THR A 147 1.69 -13.99 4.19
CA THR A 147 1.90 -12.65 4.81
C THR A 147 0.69 -12.13 5.61
N LEU A 148 -0.52 -12.59 5.42
CA LEU A 148 -1.72 -12.00 6.07
C LEU A 148 -2.70 -13.06 6.61
N GLN A 149 -2.18 -14.23 6.99
CA GLN A 149 -2.95 -15.23 7.72
C GLN A 149 -3.10 -14.89 9.19
#